data_cb50036976e93522178ed3b2d6c2d02f
#
_entry.id   cb50036976e93522178ed3b2d6c2d02f
#
_cell.length_a   1.000
_cell.length_b   1.000
_cell.length_c   1.000
_cell.angle_alpha   90.00
_cell.angle_beta   90.00
_cell.angle_gamma   90.00
#
_symmetry.space_group_name_H-M   'P 1'
#
loop_
_entity.id
_entity.type
_entity.pdbx_description
1 polymer ?
#
loop_
_entity_poly.entity_id
_entity_poly.type
_entity_poly.pdbx_seq_one_letter_code
_entity_poly.pdbx_strand_id
1 'polypeptide(L)'
;GVSRIMRKSGARTGAQNPHTRGGRRAHGPMVLKNWGQKLNTKEANAARDSAIAATADSEMVAARGHKFSDNVRFPIVLGGYSEDGENFDIESLPLEKATKKFIAMMESIGLGDDLTRANEGSNIRAGKGKMRGRRRRTPRSVLLVVAQRDALAKAARNVPGVDVAVAKDLCAEDLAPGGDAGRLTVWTKAAIEALE
;
A
#
# COMPACT_ATOMS: atom_id res chain seq x y z
N GLY A 1 -31.17 -7.96 40.19
CA GLY A 1 -30.90 -7.10 41.32
C GLY A 1 -30.29 -5.77 40.91
N VAL A 2 -30.44 -4.76 41.74
CA VAL A 2 -29.84 -3.44 41.46
C VAL A 2 -28.39 -3.49 41.84
N SER A 3 -27.49 -3.22 40.89
CA SER A 3 -26.03 -3.12 41.16
C SER A 3 -25.74 -1.93 42.06
N ARG A 4 -25.11 -2.16 43.20
CA ARG A 4 -24.59 -1.11 44.09
C ARG A 4 -23.27 -0.64 43.57
N ILE A 5 -23.26 0.41 42.77
CA ILE A 5 -22.09 0.86 42.08
C ILE A 5 -21.80 2.30 42.46
N MET A 6 -20.52 2.59 42.61
CA MET A 6 -20.02 3.95 42.79
C MET A 6 -20.39 4.81 41.59
N ARG A 7 -21.08 5.89 41.84
CA ARG A 7 -21.52 6.86 40.82
C ARG A 7 -20.51 8.01 40.73
N LYS A 8 -20.32 8.52 39.53
CA LYS A 8 -19.54 9.76 39.34
C LYS A 8 -20.40 10.95 39.76
N SER A 9 -19.89 11.71 40.72
CA SER A 9 -20.44 13.04 41.07
C SER A 9 -21.96 13.13 41.23
N GLY A 10 -22.59 12.18 41.93
CA GLY A 10 -24.03 12.16 42.16
C GLY A 10 -24.89 11.87 40.93
N ALA A 11 -24.32 11.75 39.74
CA ALA A 11 -25.06 11.39 38.54
C ALA A 11 -25.54 9.96 38.55
N ARG A 12 -26.56 9.65 37.76
CA ARG A 12 -27.10 8.28 37.59
C ARG A 12 -26.19 7.35 36.78
N THR A 13 -24.98 7.78 36.46
CA THR A 13 -23.99 7.10 35.63
C THR A 13 -23.04 6.28 36.51
N GLY A 14 -23.01 4.97 36.29
CA GLY A 14 -22.04 4.08 36.97
C GLY A 14 -20.67 4.18 36.39
N ALA A 15 -19.62 4.01 37.22
CA ALA A 15 -18.21 4.07 36.77
C ALA A 15 -17.58 2.68 36.55
N GLN A 16 -17.95 1.69 37.36
CA GLN A 16 -17.25 0.41 37.43
C GLN A 16 -17.99 -0.78 36.82
N ASN A 17 -19.31 -0.72 36.69
CA ASN A 17 -20.09 -1.85 36.22
C ASN A 17 -20.39 -1.77 34.73
N PRO A 18 -20.15 -2.85 33.96
CA PRO A 18 -20.45 -2.88 32.53
C PRO A 18 -21.94 -2.80 32.20
N HIS A 19 -22.82 -3.20 33.10
CA HIS A 19 -24.28 -3.19 32.91
C HIS A 19 -24.95 -1.84 33.16
N THR A 20 -24.23 -0.84 33.64
CA THR A 20 -24.76 0.48 33.89
C THR A 20 -24.49 1.46 32.77
N ARG A 21 -25.40 2.40 32.59
CA ARG A 21 -25.24 3.47 31.59
C ARG A 21 -24.00 4.29 31.91
N GLY A 22 -23.11 4.40 30.95
CA GLY A 22 -21.83 5.10 31.11
C GLY A 22 -20.81 4.37 32.00
N GLY A 23 -21.03 3.09 32.29
CA GLY A 23 -20.08 2.23 33.01
C GLY A 23 -18.87 1.82 32.14
N ARG A 24 -17.95 1.08 32.72
CA ARG A 24 -16.78 0.59 31.98
C ARG A 24 -17.22 -0.45 30.95
N ARG A 25 -16.50 -0.52 29.85
CA ARG A 25 -16.69 -1.57 28.84
C ARG A 25 -16.15 -2.91 29.38
N ALA A 26 -17.03 -3.95 29.41
CA ALA A 26 -16.59 -5.31 29.67
C ALA A 26 -15.71 -5.78 28.51
N HIS A 27 -14.62 -6.50 28.81
CA HIS A 27 -13.70 -7.02 27.79
C HIS A 27 -13.26 -5.96 26.76
N GLY A 28 -12.92 -4.77 27.24
CA GLY A 28 -12.41 -3.69 26.39
C GLY A 28 -11.14 -4.12 25.64
N PRO A 29 -10.86 -3.55 24.47
CA PRO A 29 -9.62 -3.84 23.75
C PRO A 29 -8.41 -3.47 24.59
N MET A 30 -7.42 -4.35 24.65
CA MET A 30 -6.16 -4.14 25.37
C MET A 30 -5.00 -4.06 24.41
N VAL A 31 -4.05 -3.17 24.69
CA VAL A 31 -2.84 -2.98 23.87
C VAL A 31 -1.97 -4.25 23.81
N LEU A 32 -1.95 -5.02 24.91
CA LEU A 32 -1.18 -6.26 25.02
C LEU A 32 -1.78 -7.45 24.27
N LYS A 33 -3.00 -7.31 23.74
CA LYS A 33 -3.62 -8.39 22.96
C LYS A 33 -2.88 -8.58 21.64
N ASN A 34 -2.49 -9.82 21.36
CA ASN A 34 -1.99 -10.16 20.02
C ASN A 34 -3.15 -10.13 19.01
N TRP A 35 -3.08 -9.20 18.08
CA TRP A 35 -4.07 -9.02 16.99
C TRP A 35 -3.71 -9.82 15.73
N GLY A 36 -2.45 -10.26 15.63
CA GLY A 36 -1.98 -11.07 14.52
C GLY A 36 -2.64 -12.46 14.55
N GLN A 37 -3.05 -12.93 13.40
CA GLN A 37 -3.53 -14.29 13.20
C GLN A 37 -2.49 -15.07 12.41
N LYS A 38 -2.20 -16.28 12.85
CA LYS A 38 -1.26 -17.16 12.17
C LYS A 38 -1.95 -17.77 10.94
N LEU A 39 -1.38 -17.54 9.78
CA LEU A 39 -1.74 -18.22 8.53
C LEU A 39 -0.72 -19.33 8.23
N ASN A 40 -1.16 -20.37 7.55
CA ASN A 40 -0.27 -21.39 7.03
C ASN A 40 0.54 -20.82 5.85
N THR A 41 1.81 -21.21 5.75
CA THR A 41 2.70 -20.70 4.68
C THR A 41 2.15 -20.99 3.29
N LYS A 42 1.55 -22.18 3.09
CA LYS A 42 0.94 -22.56 1.81
C LYS A 42 -0.25 -21.67 1.45
N GLU A 43 -1.08 -21.30 2.43
CA GLU A 43 -2.22 -20.40 2.21
C GLU A 43 -1.73 -18.98 1.86
N ALA A 44 -0.72 -18.49 2.57
CA ALA A 44 -0.13 -17.18 2.30
C ALA A 44 0.51 -17.10 0.90
N ASN A 45 1.22 -18.16 0.49
CA ASN A 45 1.81 -18.24 -0.84
C ASN A 45 0.73 -18.31 -1.93
N ALA A 46 -0.29 -19.15 -1.78
CA ALA A 46 -1.39 -19.23 -2.74
C ALA A 46 -2.13 -17.89 -2.88
N ALA A 47 -2.33 -17.16 -1.77
CA ALA A 47 -2.92 -15.83 -1.81
C ALA A 47 -2.02 -14.81 -2.55
N ARG A 48 -0.71 -14.88 -2.32
CA ARG A 48 0.27 -14.02 -3.04
C ARG A 48 0.24 -14.32 -4.54
N ASP A 49 0.30 -15.58 -4.93
CA ASP A 49 0.34 -15.99 -6.33
C ASP A 49 -0.96 -15.62 -7.06
N SER A 50 -2.11 -15.79 -6.40
CA SER A 50 -3.40 -15.31 -6.91
C SER A 50 -3.43 -13.78 -7.07
N ALA A 51 -2.85 -13.04 -6.11
CA ALA A 51 -2.78 -11.59 -6.19
C ALA A 51 -1.83 -11.11 -7.31
N ILE A 52 -0.72 -11.82 -7.56
CA ILE A 52 0.18 -11.55 -8.70
C ILE A 52 -0.58 -11.75 -10.01
N ALA A 53 -1.30 -12.85 -10.16
CA ALA A 53 -2.10 -13.11 -11.37
C ALA A 53 -3.13 -11.99 -11.63
N ALA A 54 -3.79 -11.50 -10.59
CA ALA A 54 -4.76 -10.40 -10.70
C ALA A 54 -4.13 -9.07 -11.14
N THR A 55 -2.83 -8.84 -10.89
CA THR A 55 -2.13 -7.63 -11.38
C THR A 55 -1.81 -7.67 -12.88
N ALA A 56 -1.90 -8.82 -13.50
CA ALA A 56 -1.70 -8.99 -14.94
C ALA A 56 -2.99 -8.77 -15.76
N ASP A 57 -4.13 -8.66 -15.10
CA ASP A 57 -5.42 -8.44 -15.73
C ASP A 57 -5.77 -6.94 -15.74
N SER A 58 -5.87 -6.38 -16.95
CA SER A 58 -6.19 -4.96 -17.15
C SER A 58 -7.60 -4.58 -16.65
N GLU A 59 -8.57 -5.50 -16.75
CA GLU A 59 -9.93 -5.24 -16.29
C GLU A 59 -10.00 -5.14 -14.77
N MET A 60 -9.29 -6.02 -14.07
CA MET A 60 -9.18 -5.96 -12.60
C MET A 60 -8.47 -4.70 -12.12
N VAL A 61 -7.40 -4.28 -12.81
CA VAL A 61 -6.67 -3.04 -12.49
C VAL A 61 -7.55 -1.80 -12.72
N ALA A 62 -8.30 -1.76 -13.81
CA ALA A 62 -9.25 -0.69 -14.08
C ALA A 62 -10.42 -0.67 -13.09
N ALA A 63 -11.00 -1.83 -12.75
CA ALA A 63 -12.08 -1.96 -11.78
C ALA A 63 -11.69 -1.46 -10.38
N ARG A 64 -10.41 -1.61 -10.01
CA ARG A 64 -9.87 -1.04 -8.78
C ARG A 64 -9.81 0.50 -8.78
N GLY A 65 -9.89 1.14 -9.94
CA GLY A 65 -9.89 2.58 -10.13
C GLY A 65 -8.52 3.19 -10.42
N HIS A 66 -7.57 2.40 -10.89
CA HIS A 66 -6.33 2.90 -11.44
C HIS A 66 -6.56 3.52 -12.83
N LYS A 67 -5.76 4.53 -13.18
CA LYS A 67 -5.81 5.22 -14.47
C LYS A 67 -4.54 4.92 -15.24
N PHE A 68 -4.69 4.43 -16.45
CA PHE A 68 -3.58 4.14 -17.35
C PHE A 68 -4.03 4.35 -18.81
N SER A 69 -3.08 4.60 -19.70
CA SER A 69 -3.36 4.79 -21.13
C SER A 69 -3.71 3.45 -21.80
N ASP A 70 -4.56 3.47 -22.81
CA ASP A 70 -5.02 2.27 -23.54
C ASP A 70 -3.88 1.46 -24.18
N ASN A 71 -2.73 2.08 -24.39
CA ASN A 71 -1.55 1.44 -24.99
C ASN A 71 -0.76 0.59 -24.00
N VAL A 72 -1.06 0.65 -22.69
CA VAL A 72 -0.35 -0.10 -21.66
C VAL A 72 -0.73 -1.57 -21.71
N ARG A 73 0.28 -2.42 -21.78
CA ARG A 73 0.10 -3.88 -21.73
C ARG A 73 0.51 -4.40 -20.36
N PHE A 74 -0.28 -5.31 -19.81
CA PHE A 74 -0.01 -5.98 -18.55
C PHE A 74 0.53 -7.39 -18.80
N PRO A 75 1.43 -7.89 -17.94
CA PRO A 75 2.11 -7.19 -16.85
C PRO A 75 3.15 -6.18 -17.34
N ILE A 76 3.38 -5.10 -16.57
CA ILE A 76 4.34 -4.05 -16.91
C ILE A 76 5.70 -4.43 -16.36
N VAL A 77 6.68 -4.61 -17.26
CA VAL A 77 8.04 -5.02 -16.91
C VAL A 77 9.04 -3.98 -17.42
N LEU A 78 9.87 -3.48 -16.50
CA LEU A 78 10.95 -2.54 -16.80
C LEU A 78 12.24 -3.33 -17.01
N GLY A 79 12.79 -3.29 -18.22
CA GLY A 79 14.03 -4.00 -18.56
C GLY A 79 15.28 -3.16 -18.38
N GLY A 80 15.22 -1.88 -18.72
CA GLY A 80 16.33 -0.95 -18.65
C GLY A 80 15.92 0.43 -19.13
N TYR A 81 16.81 1.42 -18.99
CA TYR A 81 16.64 2.73 -19.58
C TYR A 81 17.87 3.08 -20.44
N SER A 82 17.69 3.90 -21.45
CA SER A 82 18.77 4.39 -22.30
C SER A 82 19.04 5.85 -21.97
N GLU A 83 20.32 6.16 -21.70
CA GLU A 83 20.83 7.53 -21.58
C GLU A 83 22.08 7.64 -22.45
N ASP A 84 22.13 8.60 -23.35
CA ASP A 84 23.25 8.85 -24.28
C ASP A 84 23.65 7.64 -25.16
N GLY A 85 22.70 6.73 -25.45
CA GLY A 85 22.92 5.54 -26.29
C GLY A 85 23.47 4.33 -25.56
N GLU A 86 23.74 4.42 -24.27
CA GLU A 86 24.08 3.29 -23.42
C GLU A 86 22.85 2.77 -22.68
N ASN A 87 22.73 1.44 -22.61
CA ASN A 87 21.64 0.78 -21.90
C ASN A 87 22.09 0.48 -20.48
N PHE A 88 21.41 1.06 -19.51
CA PHE A 88 21.63 0.83 -18.09
C PHE A 88 20.52 0.00 -17.48
N ASP A 89 20.87 -0.82 -16.50
CA ASP A 89 19.86 -1.48 -15.66
C ASP A 89 19.09 -0.43 -14.89
N ILE A 90 17.76 -0.60 -14.88
CA ILE A 90 16.87 0.38 -14.29
C ILE A 90 17.09 0.57 -12.79
N GLU A 91 17.58 -0.45 -12.10
CA GLU A 91 17.89 -0.39 -10.67
C GLU A 91 19.13 0.46 -10.36
N SER A 92 20.04 0.65 -11.33
CA SER A 92 21.25 1.48 -11.20
C SER A 92 21.05 2.97 -11.49
N LEU A 93 19.80 3.46 -11.45
CA LEU A 93 19.48 4.85 -11.74
C LEU A 93 20.35 5.82 -10.94
N PRO A 94 21.02 6.80 -11.55
CA PRO A 94 21.84 7.74 -10.82
C PRO A 94 21.01 8.56 -9.84
N LEU A 95 21.56 8.79 -8.64
CA LEU A 95 20.86 9.50 -7.54
C LEU A 95 20.50 10.94 -7.89
N GLU A 96 21.20 11.56 -8.84
CA GLU A 96 20.89 12.91 -9.27
C GLU A 96 19.56 12.99 -10.03
N LYS A 97 18.62 13.79 -9.47
CA LYS A 97 17.27 13.98 -10.01
C LYS A 97 16.48 12.68 -10.21
N ALA A 98 16.82 11.61 -9.46
CA ALA A 98 16.24 10.29 -9.61
C ALA A 98 14.69 10.28 -9.54
N THR A 99 14.08 11.05 -8.66
CA THR A 99 12.61 11.17 -8.58
C THR A 99 12.01 11.75 -9.86
N LYS A 100 12.66 12.78 -10.45
CA LYS A 100 12.18 13.38 -11.71
C LYS A 100 12.32 12.41 -12.87
N LYS A 101 13.44 11.69 -12.94
CA LYS A 101 13.66 10.63 -13.95
C LYS A 101 12.62 9.51 -13.81
N PHE A 102 12.32 9.09 -12.58
CA PHE A 102 11.30 8.09 -12.30
C PHE A 102 9.90 8.54 -12.76
N ILE A 103 9.50 9.79 -12.45
CA ILE A 103 8.20 10.33 -12.89
C ILE A 103 8.13 10.37 -14.42
N ALA A 104 9.15 10.91 -15.09
CA ALA A 104 9.21 10.96 -16.55
C ALA A 104 9.13 9.56 -17.20
N MET A 105 9.75 8.57 -16.59
CA MET A 105 9.65 7.18 -17.02
C MET A 105 8.23 6.63 -16.87
N MET A 106 7.56 6.87 -15.75
CA MET A 106 6.16 6.45 -15.57
C MET A 106 5.22 7.16 -16.55
N GLU A 107 5.44 8.43 -16.83
CA GLU A 107 4.70 9.20 -17.84
C GLU A 107 4.90 8.63 -19.24
N SER A 108 6.12 8.26 -19.61
CA SER A 108 6.42 7.67 -20.93
C SER A 108 5.76 6.31 -21.14
N ILE A 109 5.55 5.54 -20.06
CA ILE A 109 4.82 4.25 -20.11
C ILE A 109 3.31 4.46 -20.20
N GLY A 110 2.82 5.65 -19.82
CA GLY A 110 1.37 5.95 -19.80
C GLY A 110 0.70 5.80 -18.43
N LEU A 111 1.49 5.89 -17.34
CA LEU A 111 1.01 5.81 -15.96
C LEU A 111 0.94 7.18 -15.26
N GLY A 112 1.20 8.28 -15.98
CA GLY A 112 1.22 9.63 -15.44
C GLY A 112 -0.10 10.04 -14.78
N ASP A 113 -1.22 9.66 -15.39
CA ASP A 113 -2.57 9.97 -14.89
C ASP A 113 -2.85 9.34 -13.53
N ASP A 114 -2.32 8.15 -13.25
CA ASP A 114 -2.48 7.51 -11.94
C ASP A 114 -1.65 8.19 -10.86
N LEU A 115 -0.45 8.64 -11.19
CA LEU A 115 0.38 9.43 -10.27
C LEU A 115 -0.29 10.77 -9.94
N THR A 116 -0.84 11.45 -10.96
CA THR A 116 -1.60 12.70 -10.78
C THR A 116 -2.83 12.48 -9.92
N ARG A 117 -3.62 11.42 -10.17
CA ARG A 117 -4.76 11.00 -9.35
C ARG A 117 -4.38 10.83 -7.89
N ALA A 118 -3.25 10.17 -7.60
CA ALA A 118 -2.80 9.92 -6.25
C ALA A 118 -2.34 11.21 -5.54
N ASN A 119 -1.67 12.10 -6.25
CA ASN A 119 -1.19 13.37 -5.72
C ASN A 119 -2.36 14.32 -5.40
N GLU A 120 -3.29 14.52 -6.33
CA GLU A 120 -4.48 15.37 -6.15
C GLU A 120 -5.44 14.79 -5.12
N GLY A 121 -5.56 13.45 -5.05
CA GLY A 121 -6.39 12.76 -4.09
C GLY A 121 -5.87 12.79 -2.64
N SER A 122 -4.71 13.42 -2.39
CA SER A 122 -4.12 13.52 -1.05
C SER A 122 -4.85 14.55 -0.19
N ASN A 123 -5.72 14.07 0.72
CA ASN A 123 -6.58 14.90 1.55
C ASN A 123 -6.27 14.77 3.06
N ILE A 124 -6.63 15.82 3.83
CA ILE A 124 -6.56 15.77 5.28
C ILE A 124 -7.67 14.85 5.80
N ARG A 125 -7.34 13.93 6.71
CA ARG A 125 -8.32 13.02 7.31
C ARG A 125 -9.40 13.77 8.09
N ALA A 126 -10.66 13.41 7.91
CA ALA A 126 -11.78 13.99 8.65
C ALA A 126 -11.76 13.61 10.14
N GLY A 127 -11.35 12.38 10.47
CA GLY A 127 -11.37 11.85 11.83
C GLY A 127 -10.19 12.25 12.71
N LYS A 128 -10.17 11.75 13.94
CA LYS A 128 -9.11 11.97 14.96
C LYS A 128 -7.73 11.41 14.58
N GLY A 129 -7.63 10.62 13.52
CA GLY A 129 -6.36 10.12 12.98
C GLY A 129 -5.35 11.22 12.69
N LYS A 130 -5.83 12.42 12.26
CA LYS A 130 -4.98 13.60 12.01
C LYS A 130 -4.24 14.10 13.25
N MET A 131 -4.81 13.93 14.43
CA MET A 131 -4.20 14.28 15.73
C MET A 131 -3.21 13.23 16.22
N ARG A 132 -3.21 12.03 15.59
CA ARG A 132 -2.40 10.88 15.97
C ARG A 132 -1.28 10.60 14.96
N GLY A 133 -0.73 11.62 14.34
CA GLY A 133 0.36 11.52 13.36
C GLY A 133 -0.06 11.10 11.94
N ARG A 134 -1.35 10.79 11.69
CA ARG A 134 -1.86 10.40 10.37
C ARG A 134 -2.67 11.53 9.74
N ARG A 135 -2.04 12.67 9.48
CA ARG A 135 -2.75 13.87 9.03
C ARG A 135 -3.35 13.73 7.64
N ARG A 136 -2.60 13.17 6.68
CA ARG A 136 -3.05 13.01 5.30
C ARG A 136 -3.44 11.56 4.99
N ARG A 137 -4.35 11.41 4.03
CA ARG A 137 -4.68 10.16 3.36
C ARG A 137 -4.38 10.34 1.88
N THR A 138 -3.45 9.56 1.36
CA THR A 138 -3.11 9.54 -0.06
C THR A 138 -3.64 8.25 -0.66
N PRO A 139 -4.33 8.28 -1.79
CA PRO A 139 -4.72 7.08 -2.53
C PRO A 139 -3.50 6.25 -2.92
N ARG A 140 -3.65 4.95 -2.95
CA ARG A 140 -2.62 4.06 -3.47
C ARG A 140 -2.54 4.20 -4.99
N SER A 141 -1.33 4.27 -5.50
CA SER A 141 -1.00 4.28 -6.92
C SER A 141 -0.13 3.06 -7.24
N VAL A 142 0.84 3.23 -8.09
CA VAL A 142 1.75 2.20 -8.55
C VAL A 142 2.45 1.49 -7.40
N LEU A 143 2.52 0.16 -7.50
CA LEU A 143 3.44 -0.66 -6.72
C LEU A 143 4.66 -0.97 -7.60
N LEU A 144 5.83 -0.55 -7.18
CA LEU A 144 7.08 -0.90 -7.83
C LEU A 144 7.71 -2.10 -7.12
N VAL A 145 7.90 -3.20 -7.84
CA VAL A 145 8.59 -4.38 -7.32
C VAL A 145 10.01 -4.42 -7.85
N VAL A 146 10.98 -4.46 -6.93
CA VAL A 146 12.42 -4.42 -7.21
C VAL A 146 13.13 -5.63 -6.60
N ALA A 147 14.28 -6.00 -7.14
CA ALA A 147 15.11 -7.05 -6.54
C ALA A 147 15.76 -6.58 -5.23
N GLN A 148 16.25 -5.33 -5.20
CA GLN A 148 16.92 -4.73 -4.04
C GLN A 148 16.47 -3.28 -3.84
N ARG A 149 16.67 -2.75 -2.63
CA ARG A 149 16.30 -1.36 -2.28
C ARG A 149 17.40 -0.37 -2.68
N ASP A 150 17.59 -0.17 -3.95
CA ASP A 150 18.59 0.71 -4.52
C ASP A 150 18.10 2.15 -4.76
N ALA A 151 18.78 2.89 -5.62
CA ALA A 151 18.48 4.28 -5.93
C ALA A 151 17.07 4.45 -6.53
N LEU A 152 16.64 3.54 -7.40
CA LEU A 152 15.30 3.53 -7.98
C LEU A 152 14.21 3.41 -6.90
N ALA A 153 14.39 2.49 -5.96
CA ALA A 153 13.47 2.28 -4.84
C ALA A 153 13.33 3.55 -3.97
N LYS A 154 14.44 4.24 -3.70
CA LYS A 154 14.45 5.51 -2.95
C LYS A 154 13.74 6.62 -3.72
N ALA A 155 13.97 6.71 -5.03
CA ALA A 155 13.35 7.69 -5.91
C ALA A 155 11.83 7.50 -6.00
N ALA A 156 11.38 6.27 -6.23
CA ALA A 156 9.98 5.90 -6.36
C ALA A 156 9.20 6.14 -5.06
N ARG A 157 9.76 5.76 -3.91
CA ARG A 157 9.11 5.93 -2.60
C ARG A 157 8.82 7.39 -2.24
N ASN A 158 9.51 8.35 -2.85
CA ASN A 158 9.27 9.77 -2.63
C ASN A 158 8.02 10.29 -3.35
N VAL A 159 7.49 9.54 -4.33
CA VAL A 159 6.32 9.95 -5.09
C VAL A 159 5.03 9.61 -4.33
N PRO A 160 4.07 10.54 -4.19
CA PRO A 160 2.83 10.29 -3.46
C PRO A 160 2.05 9.11 -4.03
N GLY A 161 1.66 8.18 -3.15
CA GLY A 161 0.86 7.01 -3.52
C GLY A 161 1.64 5.82 -4.06
N VAL A 162 2.90 6.00 -4.43
CA VAL A 162 3.78 4.91 -4.89
C VAL A 162 4.34 4.16 -3.69
N ASP A 163 4.19 2.85 -3.72
CA ASP A 163 4.84 1.94 -2.77
C ASP A 163 5.92 1.14 -3.47
N VAL A 164 6.91 0.69 -2.70
CA VAL A 164 8.01 -0.12 -3.20
C VAL A 164 8.12 -1.39 -2.36
N ALA A 165 8.09 -2.53 -3.01
CA ALA A 165 8.29 -3.84 -2.40
C ALA A 165 9.53 -4.53 -2.99
N VAL A 166 10.23 -5.28 -2.15
CA VAL A 166 11.30 -6.18 -2.62
C VAL A 166 10.65 -7.52 -2.98
N ALA A 167 11.06 -8.12 -4.09
CA ALA A 167 10.47 -9.36 -4.60
C ALA A 167 10.42 -10.49 -3.55
N LYS A 168 11.49 -10.64 -2.76
CA LYS A 168 11.58 -11.67 -1.69
C LYS A 168 10.61 -11.43 -0.53
N ASP A 169 10.30 -10.17 -0.23
CA ASP A 169 9.43 -9.75 0.88
C ASP A 169 7.98 -9.49 0.43
N LEU A 170 7.69 -9.70 -0.86
CA LEU A 170 6.40 -9.39 -1.45
C LEU A 170 5.27 -10.23 -0.84
N CYS A 171 4.26 -9.57 -0.33
CA CYS A 171 3.09 -10.21 0.26
C CYS A 171 1.79 -9.85 -0.46
N ALA A 172 0.73 -10.64 -0.20
CA ALA A 172 -0.59 -10.41 -0.79
C ALA A 172 -1.16 -9.03 -0.42
N GLU A 173 -0.82 -8.48 0.75
CA GLU A 173 -1.27 -7.16 1.19
C GLU A 173 -0.71 -6.02 0.32
N ASP A 174 0.52 -6.16 -0.18
CA ASP A 174 1.12 -5.17 -1.08
C ASP A 174 0.42 -5.15 -2.44
N LEU A 175 0.06 -6.33 -2.96
CA LEU A 175 -0.59 -6.52 -4.26
C LEU A 175 -2.11 -6.29 -4.21
N ALA A 176 -2.73 -6.54 -3.07
CA ALA A 176 -4.17 -6.41 -2.86
C ALA A 176 -4.48 -5.65 -1.56
N PRO A 177 -4.06 -4.38 -1.43
CA PRO A 177 -4.27 -3.62 -0.22
C PRO A 177 -5.76 -3.42 0.08
N GLY A 178 -6.15 -3.82 1.29
CA GLY A 178 -7.54 -3.81 1.73
C GLY A 178 -8.36 -5.03 1.30
N GLY A 179 -7.75 -6.03 0.67
CA GLY A 179 -8.41 -7.23 0.18
C GLY A 179 -8.93 -7.13 -1.26
N ASP A 180 -8.79 -5.96 -1.89
CA ASP A 180 -9.19 -5.75 -3.28
C ASP A 180 -8.02 -6.07 -4.21
N ALA A 181 -8.17 -7.02 -5.11
CA ALA A 181 -7.18 -7.44 -6.09
C ALA A 181 -6.99 -6.43 -7.24
N GLY A 182 -5.95 -6.58 -8.04
CA GLY A 182 -5.73 -5.78 -9.24
C GLY A 182 -5.03 -4.44 -8.99
N ARG A 183 -4.03 -4.40 -8.11
CA ARG A 183 -3.19 -3.20 -7.95
C ARG A 183 -2.31 -2.99 -9.18
N LEU A 184 -2.21 -1.74 -9.63
CA LEU A 184 -1.29 -1.34 -10.69
C LEU A 184 0.15 -1.61 -10.26
N THR A 185 0.77 -2.62 -10.84
CA THR A 185 2.09 -3.10 -10.44
C THR A 185 3.07 -3.03 -11.61
N VAL A 186 4.25 -2.52 -11.31
CA VAL A 186 5.38 -2.41 -12.23
C VAL A 186 6.54 -3.25 -11.70
N TRP A 187 7.04 -4.14 -12.51
CA TRP A 187 8.10 -5.08 -12.17
C TRP A 187 9.42 -4.65 -12.78
N THR A 188 10.52 -4.78 -12.06
CA THR A 188 11.84 -4.78 -12.71
C THR A 188 12.17 -6.19 -13.18
N LYS A 189 12.96 -6.31 -14.25
CA LYS A 189 13.38 -7.62 -14.77
C LYS A 189 14.10 -8.43 -13.68
N ALA A 190 15.01 -7.81 -12.95
CA ALA A 190 15.71 -8.44 -11.84
C ALA A 190 14.78 -8.90 -10.70
N ALA A 191 13.66 -8.19 -10.48
CA ALA A 191 12.66 -8.60 -9.48
C ALA A 191 11.93 -9.89 -9.89
N ILE A 192 11.64 -10.07 -11.18
CA ILE A 192 11.01 -11.29 -11.68
C ILE A 192 11.97 -12.48 -11.52
N GLU A 193 13.23 -12.31 -11.88
CA GLU A 193 14.27 -13.33 -11.69
C GLU A 193 14.49 -13.70 -10.21
N ALA A 194 14.23 -12.76 -9.30
CA ALA A 194 14.35 -12.99 -7.85
C ALA A 194 13.10 -13.63 -7.21
N LEU A 195 11.99 -13.76 -7.94
CA LEU A 195 10.78 -14.47 -7.50
C LEU A 195 10.85 -15.99 -7.72
N GLU A 196 11.68 -16.44 -8.66
CA GLU A 196 11.95 -17.85 -8.89
C GLU A 196 12.79 -18.44 -7.75
#